data_78d299f144ae47b9e3a2c414da32d9cc
#
_entry.id   78d299f144ae47b9e3a2c414da32d9cc
#
_cell.length_a   1.000
_cell.length_b   1.000
_cell.length_c   1.000
_cell.angle_alpha   90.00
_cell.angle_beta   90.00
_cell.angle_gamma   90.00
#
_symmetry.space_group_name_H-M   'P 1'
#
loop_
_entity.id
_entity.type
_entity.pdbx_description
1 polymer ?
#
loop_
_entity_poly.entity_id
_entity_poly.type
_entity_poly.pdbx_seq_one_letter_code
_entity_poly.pdbx_strand_id
1 'polypeptide(L)'
;MPHLRIEYSTNIAGRFDPALMVQVTTDILVSSEVFSPPDAIKVRLMPVEHFRVGSGADHGFIHAGLSLLSGRDGDTKQRLTVALVDAITPLVGPGPQVVQITSEALDMDRDTYSKRVLPGA
;
A
#
# COMPACT_ATOMS: atom_id res chain seq x y z
N MET A 1 10.31 7.34 5.89
CA MET A 1 10.17 5.90 5.85
C MET A 1 9.06 5.55 6.79
N PRO A 2 8.12 4.86 6.31
CA PRO A 2 8.11 3.92 5.20
C PRO A 2 7.64 4.51 3.88
N HIS A 3 7.69 3.66 2.85
CA HIS A 3 7.07 3.92 1.57
C HIS A 3 6.00 2.87 1.31
N LEU A 4 4.77 3.30 1.08
CA LEU A 4 3.67 2.42 0.68
C LEU A 4 3.35 2.68 -0.78
N ARG A 5 3.56 1.67 -1.62
CA ARG A 5 3.17 1.69 -3.02
C ARG A 5 1.95 0.81 -3.20
N ILE A 6 0.84 1.42 -3.61
CA ILE A 6 -0.39 0.71 -3.91
C ILE A 6 -0.55 0.67 -5.42
N GLU A 7 -0.41 -0.51 -6.00
CA GLU A 7 -0.60 -0.74 -7.42
C GLU A 7 -1.97 -1.34 -7.66
N TYR A 8 -2.65 -0.89 -8.71
CA TYR A 8 -3.94 -1.45 -9.06
C TYR A 8 -4.08 -1.61 -10.57
N SER A 9 -4.76 -2.67 -10.98
CA SER A 9 -5.08 -2.87 -12.39
C SER A 9 -6.15 -1.86 -12.83
N THR A 10 -5.94 -1.23 -13.98
CA THR A 10 -6.81 -0.13 -14.43
C THR A 10 -8.24 -0.55 -14.72
N ASN A 11 -8.50 -1.84 -14.92
CA ASN A 11 -9.86 -2.34 -15.17
C ASN A 11 -10.79 -2.23 -13.95
N ILE A 12 -10.24 -1.93 -12.77
CA ILE A 12 -11.05 -1.72 -11.55
C ILE A 12 -10.99 -0.29 -11.04
N ALA A 13 -10.42 0.64 -11.82
CA ALA A 13 -10.22 2.03 -11.39
C ALA A 13 -11.51 2.73 -10.96
N GLY A 14 -12.64 2.41 -11.57
CA GLY A 14 -13.96 3.01 -11.24
C GLY A 14 -14.61 2.44 -9.98
N ARG A 15 -14.00 1.47 -9.31
CA ARG A 15 -14.60 0.77 -8.17
C ARG A 15 -14.15 1.32 -6.81
N PHE A 16 -13.27 2.29 -6.78
CA PHE A 16 -12.83 2.93 -5.54
C PHE A 16 -12.46 4.39 -5.77
N ASP A 17 -12.47 5.18 -4.70
CA ASP A 17 -12.04 6.57 -4.70
C ASP A 17 -10.53 6.64 -4.43
N PRO A 18 -9.72 7.12 -5.38
CA PRO A 18 -8.26 7.19 -5.19
C PRO A 18 -7.83 8.02 -3.98
N ALA A 19 -8.46 9.17 -3.75
CA ALA A 19 -8.12 10.04 -2.64
C ALA A 19 -8.42 9.37 -1.30
N LEU A 20 -9.55 8.67 -1.21
CA LEU A 20 -9.93 7.93 -0.01
C LEU A 20 -8.99 6.76 0.24
N MET A 21 -8.60 6.05 -0.81
CA MET A 21 -7.64 4.95 -0.71
C MET A 21 -6.33 5.40 -0.08
N VAL A 22 -5.77 6.51 -0.55
CA VAL A 22 -4.53 7.08 -0.04
C VAL A 22 -4.72 7.54 1.41
N GLN A 23 -5.82 8.21 1.72
CA GLN A 23 -6.10 8.71 3.07
C GLN A 23 -6.23 7.57 4.08
N VAL A 24 -7.07 6.59 3.79
CA VAL A 24 -7.34 5.47 4.71
C VAL A 24 -6.08 4.66 4.98
N THR A 25 -5.31 4.35 3.94
CA THR A 25 -4.08 3.57 4.11
C THR A 25 -3.01 4.36 4.88
N THR A 26 -2.91 5.66 4.65
CA THR A 26 -2.03 6.52 5.45
C THR A 26 -2.44 6.51 6.92
N ASP A 27 -3.72 6.66 7.20
CA ASP A 27 -4.23 6.69 8.58
C ASP A 27 -3.99 5.37 9.31
N ILE A 28 -4.08 4.24 8.62
CA ILE A 28 -3.75 2.92 9.17
C ILE A 28 -2.28 2.87 9.59
N LEU A 29 -1.38 3.36 8.76
CA LEU A 29 0.06 3.37 9.09
C LEU A 29 0.36 4.32 10.26
N VAL A 30 -0.28 5.49 10.30
CA VAL A 30 -0.15 6.41 11.42
C VAL A 30 -0.65 5.79 12.72
N SER A 31 -1.84 5.17 12.68
CA SER A 31 -2.45 4.54 13.87
C SER A 31 -1.67 3.36 14.39
N SER A 32 -0.85 2.72 13.55
CA SER A 32 -0.04 1.57 13.96
C SER A 32 1.00 1.92 15.02
N GLU A 33 1.38 3.21 15.10
CA GLU A 33 2.43 3.74 16.00
C GLU A 33 3.82 3.12 15.75
N VAL A 34 3.98 2.41 14.62
CA VAL A 34 5.26 1.80 14.24
C VAL A 34 6.23 2.84 13.68
N PHE A 35 5.70 3.90 13.07
CA PHE A 35 6.49 4.90 12.33
C PHE A 35 6.39 6.27 13.00
N SER A 36 7.53 6.91 13.19
CA SER A 36 7.61 8.23 13.80
C SER A 36 8.71 9.06 13.12
N PRO A 37 8.47 10.34 12.82
CA PRO A 37 7.20 11.03 12.93
C PRO A 37 6.22 10.62 11.83
N PRO A 38 4.92 10.95 11.95
CA PRO A 38 3.92 10.61 10.90
C PRO A 38 4.29 11.12 9.51
N ASP A 39 4.93 12.28 9.42
CA ASP A 39 5.36 12.87 8.16
C ASP A 39 6.45 12.08 7.45
N ALA A 40 7.03 11.07 8.10
CA ALA A 40 7.96 10.16 7.46
C ALA A 40 7.26 9.17 6.50
N ILE A 41 5.95 8.97 6.67
CA ILE A 41 5.15 8.04 5.87
C ILE A 41 4.86 8.65 4.50
N LYS A 42 5.20 7.92 3.42
CA LYS A 42 4.89 8.34 2.05
C LYS A 42 4.04 7.25 1.40
N VAL A 43 2.86 7.65 0.93
CA VAL A 43 1.90 6.75 0.29
C VAL A 43 1.67 7.21 -1.15
N ARG A 44 1.64 6.26 -2.08
CA ARG A 44 1.34 6.55 -3.48
C ARG A 44 0.48 5.46 -4.08
N LEU A 45 -0.36 5.86 -5.01
CA LEU A 45 -1.27 4.98 -5.72
C LEU A 45 -0.88 5.00 -7.20
N MET A 46 -0.65 3.82 -7.78
CA MET A 46 -0.09 3.69 -9.11
C MET A 46 -0.97 2.80 -9.99
N PRO A 47 -1.51 3.33 -11.10
CA PRO A 47 -2.25 2.51 -12.04
C PRO A 47 -1.31 1.62 -12.86
N VAL A 48 -1.74 0.37 -13.09
CA VAL A 48 -1.05 -0.57 -13.97
C VAL A 48 -1.96 -0.84 -15.17
N GLU A 49 -1.54 -0.35 -16.34
CA GLU A 49 -2.34 -0.45 -17.57
C GLU A 49 -2.16 -1.82 -18.27
N HIS A 50 -0.96 -2.34 -18.25
CA HIS A 50 -0.62 -3.60 -18.90
C HIS A 50 -0.41 -4.66 -17.82
N PHE A 51 -1.37 -5.58 -17.70
CA PHE A 51 -1.36 -6.60 -16.66
C PHE A 51 -2.08 -7.85 -17.15
N ARG A 52 -1.84 -8.94 -16.45
CA ARG A 52 -2.60 -10.18 -16.63
C ARG A 52 -2.66 -10.90 -15.29
N VAL A 53 -3.84 -11.36 -14.93
CA VAL A 53 -4.05 -12.18 -13.74
C VAL A 53 -4.34 -13.62 -14.19
N GLY A 54 -3.38 -14.51 -14.04
CA GLY A 54 -3.49 -15.91 -14.36
C GLY A 54 -4.02 -16.18 -15.78
N SER A 55 -5.22 -16.77 -15.89
CA SER A 55 -5.87 -17.07 -17.17
C SER A 55 -6.35 -15.83 -17.92
N GLY A 56 -6.39 -14.69 -17.26
CA GLY A 56 -6.76 -13.40 -17.85
C GLY A 56 -8.24 -13.08 -17.88
N ALA A 57 -9.13 -13.95 -17.36
CA ALA A 57 -10.57 -13.72 -17.40
C ALA A 57 -11.02 -12.88 -16.20
N ASP A 58 -11.68 -11.76 -16.48
CA ASP A 58 -12.42 -10.91 -15.50
C ASP A 58 -11.80 -10.77 -14.11
N HIS A 59 -10.50 -10.56 -14.05
CA HIS A 59 -9.77 -10.38 -12.80
C HIS A 59 -9.07 -9.04 -12.76
N GLY A 60 -9.01 -8.46 -11.55
CA GLY A 60 -8.19 -7.31 -11.25
C GLY A 60 -7.42 -7.53 -9.96
N PHE A 61 -6.57 -6.58 -9.61
CA PHE A 61 -5.79 -6.68 -8.38
C PHE A 61 -5.50 -5.31 -7.78
N ILE A 62 -5.27 -5.32 -6.48
CA ILE A 62 -4.67 -4.23 -5.73
C ILE A 62 -3.54 -4.84 -4.90
N HIS A 63 -2.33 -4.32 -5.05
CA HIS A 63 -1.17 -4.78 -4.30
C HIS A 63 -0.55 -3.62 -3.53
N ALA A 64 -0.47 -3.77 -2.21
CA ALA A 64 0.12 -2.77 -1.31
C ALA A 64 1.50 -3.26 -0.84
N GLY A 65 2.55 -2.69 -1.42
CA GLY A 65 3.94 -2.97 -1.06
C GLY A 65 4.46 -1.97 -0.05
N LEU A 66 4.64 -2.40 1.19
CA LEU A 66 5.13 -1.57 2.28
C LEU A 66 6.63 -1.80 2.46
N SER A 67 7.42 -0.81 2.05
CA SER A 67 8.86 -0.81 2.26
C SER A 67 9.19 -0.06 3.55
N LEU A 68 9.84 -0.74 4.49
CA LEU A 68 10.21 -0.19 5.80
C LEU A 68 11.64 -0.57 6.14
N LEU A 69 12.28 0.24 6.99
CA LEU A 69 13.65 -0.07 7.41
C LEU A 69 13.68 -1.41 8.14
N SER A 70 14.71 -2.20 7.84
CA SER A 70 14.94 -3.49 8.49
C SER A 70 15.06 -3.34 10.00
N GLY A 71 14.70 -4.40 10.73
CA GLY A 71 14.79 -4.46 12.18
C GLY A 71 13.49 -4.73 12.91
N ARG A 72 12.34 -4.63 12.24
CA ARG A 72 11.06 -5.00 12.85
C ARG A 72 10.85 -6.50 12.70
N ASP A 73 10.22 -7.11 13.72
CA ASP A 73 9.98 -8.55 13.71
C ASP A 73 8.84 -8.95 12.75
N GLY A 74 8.69 -10.25 12.53
CA GLY A 74 7.68 -10.80 11.63
C GLY A 74 6.26 -10.50 12.07
N ASP A 75 5.99 -10.52 13.38
CA ASP A 75 4.66 -10.24 13.92
C ASP A 75 4.24 -8.80 13.65
N THR A 76 5.14 -7.86 13.83
CA THR A 76 4.87 -6.44 13.53
C THR A 76 4.58 -6.25 12.05
N LYS A 77 5.39 -6.82 11.18
CA LYS A 77 5.21 -6.72 9.72
C LYS A 77 3.89 -7.36 9.28
N GLN A 78 3.54 -8.52 9.84
CA GLN A 78 2.28 -9.20 9.54
C GLN A 78 1.07 -8.37 9.97
N ARG A 79 1.11 -7.78 11.15
CA ARG A 79 0.02 -6.90 11.62
C ARG A 79 -0.20 -5.74 10.66
N LEU A 80 0.86 -5.17 10.13
CA LEU A 80 0.77 -4.06 9.17
C LEU A 80 0.14 -4.50 7.85
N THR A 81 0.58 -5.62 7.28
CA THR A 81 0.05 -6.11 6.01
C THR A 81 -1.41 -6.54 6.13
N VAL A 82 -1.78 -7.21 7.22
CA VAL A 82 -3.17 -7.59 7.49
C VAL A 82 -4.04 -6.35 7.63
N ALA A 83 -3.58 -5.35 8.39
CA ALA A 83 -4.32 -4.10 8.57
C ALA A 83 -4.53 -3.36 7.25
N LEU A 84 -3.55 -3.38 6.34
CA LEU A 84 -3.68 -2.76 5.02
C LEU A 84 -4.72 -3.48 4.15
N VAL A 85 -4.69 -4.81 4.11
CA VAL A 85 -5.69 -5.58 3.36
C VAL A 85 -7.09 -5.35 3.92
N ASP A 86 -7.22 -5.36 5.26
CA ASP A 86 -8.50 -5.14 5.92
C ASP A 86 -9.05 -3.73 5.67
N ALA A 87 -8.16 -2.73 5.61
CA ALA A 87 -8.57 -1.34 5.35
C ALA A 87 -8.94 -1.09 3.88
N ILE A 88 -8.24 -1.73 2.96
CA ILE A 88 -8.47 -1.57 1.51
C ILE A 88 -9.76 -2.29 1.07
N THR A 89 -10.01 -3.47 1.58
CA THR A 89 -11.12 -4.31 1.14
C THR A 89 -12.47 -3.60 1.09
N PRO A 90 -12.92 -2.90 2.15
CA PRO A 90 -14.24 -2.24 2.12
C PRO A 90 -14.29 -1.01 1.20
N LEU A 91 -13.16 -0.51 0.72
CA LEU A 91 -13.13 0.64 -0.17
C LEU A 91 -13.46 0.28 -1.62
N VAL A 92 -13.38 -1.01 -1.95
CA VAL A 92 -13.65 -1.49 -3.32
C VAL A 92 -15.13 -1.81 -3.46
N GLY A 93 -15.81 -1.04 -4.28
CA GLY A 93 -17.23 -1.22 -4.56
C GLY A 93 -17.50 -2.40 -5.51
N PRO A 94 -18.77 -2.69 -5.78
CA PRO A 94 -19.16 -3.82 -6.63
C PRO A 94 -18.73 -3.61 -8.09
N GLY A 95 -18.54 -4.72 -8.79
CA GLY A 95 -18.19 -4.73 -10.21
C GLY A 95 -18.02 -6.15 -10.71
N PRO A 96 -17.86 -6.34 -12.03
CA PRO A 96 -17.82 -7.68 -12.63
C PRO A 96 -16.52 -8.42 -12.40
N GLN A 97 -15.40 -7.72 -12.14
CA GLN A 97 -14.11 -8.39 -11.97
C GLN A 97 -14.00 -8.99 -10.58
N VAL A 98 -13.38 -10.17 -10.50
CA VAL A 98 -12.85 -10.71 -9.25
C VAL A 98 -11.60 -9.90 -8.91
N VAL A 99 -11.51 -9.38 -7.70
CA VAL A 99 -10.39 -8.55 -7.27
C VAL A 99 -9.58 -9.28 -6.20
N GLN A 100 -8.29 -9.42 -6.44
CA GLN A 100 -7.35 -9.92 -5.44
C GLN A 100 -6.68 -8.74 -4.78
N ILE A 101 -6.74 -8.69 -3.45
CA ILE A 101 -6.12 -7.65 -2.65
C ILE A 101 -5.00 -8.28 -1.85
N THR A 102 -3.78 -7.80 -2.08
CA THR A 102 -2.58 -8.36 -1.45
C THR A 102 -1.74 -7.26 -0.82
N SER A 103 -0.97 -7.63 0.18
CA SER A 103 -0.01 -6.73 0.79
C SER A 103 1.24 -7.51 1.22
N GLU A 104 2.37 -6.85 1.12
CA GLU A 104 3.64 -7.40 1.58
C GLU A 104 4.46 -6.32 2.27
N ALA A 105 5.31 -6.74 3.20
CA ALA A 105 6.29 -5.87 3.85
C ALA A 105 7.68 -6.23 3.35
N LEU A 106 8.42 -5.21 2.89
CA LEU A 106 9.74 -5.35 2.29
C LEU A 106 10.75 -4.58 3.15
N ASP A 107 11.78 -5.28 3.61
CA ASP A 107 12.85 -4.64 4.38
C ASP A 107 13.74 -3.80 3.47
N MET A 108 13.96 -2.54 3.86
CA MET A 108 14.99 -1.68 3.27
C MET A 108 16.24 -1.77 4.14
N ASP A 109 17.40 -1.94 3.49
CA ASP A 109 18.68 -1.99 4.17
C ASP A 109 19.00 -0.62 4.82
N ARG A 110 19.11 -0.60 6.15
CA ARG A 110 19.43 0.60 6.92
C ARG A 110 20.74 1.24 6.49
N ASP A 111 21.69 0.42 6.10
CA ASP A 111 23.05 0.89 5.77
C ASP A 111 23.10 1.63 4.44
N THR A 112 22.14 1.37 3.55
CA THR A 112 22.12 1.97 2.21
C THR A 112 20.98 2.96 2.00
N TYR A 113 20.05 3.09 2.95
CA TYR A 113 18.96 4.04 2.83
C TYR A 113 19.43 5.45 3.19
N SER A 114 19.31 6.37 2.26
CA SER A 114 19.66 7.78 2.46
C SER A 114 18.43 8.66 2.44
N LYS A 115 18.40 9.65 3.32
CA LYS A 115 17.28 10.59 3.44
C LYS A 115 17.78 11.98 3.73
N ARG A 116 17.16 12.97 3.11
CA ARG A 116 17.37 14.39 3.45
C ARG A 116 16.02 15.08 3.45
N VAL A 117 15.80 15.92 4.46
CA VAL A 117 14.58 16.73 4.57
C VAL A 117 14.97 18.17 4.25
N LEU A 118 14.32 18.76 3.26
CA LEU A 118 14.46 20.18 2.95
C LEU A 118 13.27 20.90 3.58
N PRO A 119 13.52 21.97 4.37
CA PRO A 119 12.41 22.71 4.97
C PRO A 119 11.62 23.47 3.90
N GLY A 120 10.33 23.69 4.15
CA GLY A 120 9.50 24.56 3.33
C GLY A 120 9.90 26.03 3.48
N ALA A 121 9.51 26.81 2.49
CA ALA A 121 9.76 28.26 2.52
C ALA A 121 8.76 29.01 3.40
#